data_57d7151b6fbc3aeced50fd6e573ef7b5
#
_entry.id   57d7151b6fbc3aeced50fd6e573ef7b5
#
_cell.length_a   1.000
_cell.length_b   1.000
_cell.length_c   1.000
_cell.angle_alpha   90.00
_cell.angle_beta   90.00
_cell.angle_gamma   90.00
#
_symmetry.space_group_name_H-M   'P 1'
#
loop_
_entity.id
_entity.type
_entity.pdbx_description
1 polymer ?
#
loop_
_entity_poly.entity_id
_entity_poly.type
_entity_poly.pdbx_seq_one_letter_code
_entity_poly.pdbx_strand_id
1 'polypeptide(L)'
;LMGMAAYGKPIYKDQIYEDFIEQPLKLKSNLHAGIGDWQPDADVMDLAASIQQVTEEVLAGLWHKASKYGSQNLVYAGGVALNCAANRTLANMGLFKNIWIIPNPGDAGSSLGCIAASEKKHLNWKSPFLGHSIEGEYPVDAIIKELKENKMVCVANGRAEIGPRALGN
;
A
#
# COMPACT_ATOMS: atom_id res chain seq x y z
N LEU A 1 10.16 -1.58 3.09
CA LEU A 1 9.83 -2.86 3.68
C LEU A 1 9.27 -3.84 2.63
N MET A 2 8.06 -3.58 2.07
CA MET A 2 7.37 -4.46 1.12
C MET A 2 8.24 -4.93 -0.06
N GLY A 3 9.01 -4.02 -0.69
CA GLY A 3 9.92 -4.38 -1.79
C GLY A 3 11.06 -5.30 -1.37
N MET A 4 11.61 -5.12 -0.18
CA MET A 4 12.67 -5.96 0.37
C MET A 4 12.16 -7.35 0.77
N ALA A 5 10.91 -7.45 1.19
CA ALA A 5 10.29 -8.71 1.61
C ALA A 5 10.31 -9.80 0.52
N ALA A 6 10.35 -9.39 -0.75
CA ALA A 6 10.42 -10.32 -1.88
C ALA A 6 11.74 -11.10 -1.97
N TYR A 7 12.79 -10.63 -1.30
CA TYR A 7 14.14 -11.22 -1.35
C TYR A 7 14.48 -12.00 -0.07
N GLY A 8 13.66 -11.93 0.97
CA GLY A 8 13.87 -12.60 2.26
C GLY A 8 12.96 -13.80 2.48
N LYS A 9 13.17 -14.45 3.63
CA LYS A 9 12.36 -15.56 4.13
C LYS A 9 11.69 -15.14 5.45
N PRO A 10 10.42 -15.48 5.69
CA PRO A 10 9.69 -15.04 6.90
C PRO A 10 10.04 -15.87 8.14
N ILE A 11 11.33 -16.03 8.45
CA ILE A 11 11.83 -16.90 9.52
C ILE A 11 11.56 -16.37 10.92
N TYR A 12 11.32 -15.05 11.07
CA TYR A 12 11.03 -14.40 12.35
C TYR A 12 9.54 -14.22 12.60
N LYS A 13 8.67 -14.78 11.76
CA LYS A 13 7.22 -14.60 11.85
C LYS A 13 6.65 -14.94 13.22
N ASP A 14 6.95 -16.14 13.71
CA ASP A 14 6.38 -16.62 14.98
C ASP A 14 6.88 -15.79 16.17
N GLN A 15 8.14 -15.36 16.12
CA GLN A 15 8.72 -14.50 17.14
C GLN A 15 8.10 -13.09 17.13
N ILE A 16 7.75 -12.55 15.95
CA ILE A 16 6.99 -11.28 15.86
C ILE A 16 5.62 -11.42 16.54
N TYR A 17 4.93 -12.53 16.34
CA TYR A 17 3.67 -12.81 17.05
C TYR A 17 3.89 -12.87 18.55
N GLU A 18 4.92 -13.62 18.99
CA GLU A 18 5.22 -13.79 20.41
C GLU A 18 5.60 -12.44 21.06
N ASP A 19 6.44 -11.63 20.44
CA ASP A 19 6.99 -10.44 21.07
C ASP A 19 6.09 -9.20 20.96
N PHE A 20 5.35 -9.05 19.85
CA PHE A 20 4.67 -7.79 19.53
C PHE A 20 3.15 -7.87 19.44
N ILE A 21 2.57 -9.05 19.23
CA ILE A 21 1.13 -9.17 18.97
C ILE A 21 0.45 -9.91 20.13
N GLU A 22 -0.43 -9.22 20.83
CA GLU A 22 -1.24 -9.83 21.90
C GLU A 22 -2.48 -10.53 21.34
N GLN A 23 -3.13 -9.89 20.34
CA GLN A 23 -4.32 -10.37 19.61
C GLN A 23 -4.25 -9.85 18.19
N PRO A 24 -5.01 -10.43 17.22
CA PRO A 24 -4.93 -10.02 15.79
C PRO A 24 -5.19 -8.54 15.56
N LEU A 25 -5.17 -7.61 16.33
CA LEU A 25 -5.30 -6.16 16.16
C LEU A 25 -4.84 -5.41 17.40
N LYS A 26 -4.22 -6.10 18.35
CA LYS A 26 -3.72 -5.49 19.56
C LYS A 26 -2.23 -5.77 19.68
N LEU A 27 -1.45 -4.70 19.61
CA LEU A 27 -0.02 -4.76 19.84
C LEU A 27 0.26 -4.76 21.35
N LYS A 28 1.31 -5.45 21.77
CA LYS A 28 1.78 -5.47 23.17
C LYS A 28 2.40 -4.11 23.57
N SER A 29 2.90 -3.34 22.60
CA SER A 29 3.52 -2.04 22.82
C SER A 29 3.29 -1.09 21.66
N ASN A 30 3.60 0.20 21.87
CA ASN A 30 3.59 1.19 20.80
C ASN A 30 4.86 1.06 19.95
N LEU A 31 4.71 0.59 18.72
CA LEU A 31 5.81 0.39 17.77
C LEU A 31 6.13 1.63 16.92
N HIS A 32 5.51 2.78 17.15
CA HIS A 32 5.80 4.01 16.41
C HIS A 32 7.23 4.52 16.61
N ALA A 33 7.81 4.24 17.75
CA ALA A 33 9.21 4.58 18.04
C ALA A 33 10.22 3.58 17.45
N GLY A 34 9.73 2.55 16.74
CA GLY A 34 10.55 1.43 16.27
C GLY A 34 10.63 0.29 17.29
N ILE A 35 11.39 -0.72 16.95
CA ILE A 35 11.54 -1.96 17.73
C ILE A 35 12.89 -2.05 18.47
N GLY A 36 13.66 -0.95 18.48
CA GLY A 36 15.00 -0.93 19.13
C GLY A 36 15.95 -1.96 18.53
N ASP A 37 16.76 -2.57 19.39
CA ASP A 37 17.76 -3.56 19.01
C ASP A 37 17.19 -4.99 18.90
N TRP A 38 15.92 -5.13 18.55
CA TRP A 38 15.30 -6.44 18.34
C TRP A 38 15.92 -7.11 17.12
N GLN A 39 16.52 -8.29 17.31
CA GLN A 39 17.20 -9.06 16.28
C GLN A 39 18.29 -8.25 15.53
N PRO A 40 19.31 -7.70 16.24
CA PRO A 40 20.27 -6.77 15.64
C PRO A 40 21.12 -7.41 14.54
N ASP A 41 21.34 -8.73 14.59
CA ASP A 41 22.14 -9.48 13.62
C ASP A 41 21.30 -10.11 12.48
N ALA A 42 19.99 -9.84 12.47
CA ALA A 42 19.10 -10.43 11.47
C ALA A 42 19.33 -9.82 10.07
N ASP A 43 19.20 -10.67 9.03
CA ASP A 43 19.13 -10.18 7.67
C ASP A 43 17.88 -9.29 7.49
N VAL A 44 18.08 -8.09 6.99
CA VAL A 44 17.01 -7.09 6.85
C VAL A 44 15.93 -7.53 5.86
N MET A 45 16.26 -8.38 4.90
CA MET A 45 15.28 -8.92 3.95
C MET A 45 14.42 -9.98 4.62
N ASP A 46 14.99 -10.80 5.51
CA ASP A 46 14.25 -11.80 6.27
C ASP A 46 13.33 -11.13 7.32
N LEU A 47 13.79 -10.05 7.95
CA LEU A 47 12.92 -9.21 8.80
C LEU A 47 11.77 -8.61 7.99
N ALA A 48 12.07 -8.06 6.83
CA ALA A 48 11.05 -7.47 5.96
C ALA A 48 10.03 -8.51 5.48
N ALA A 49 10.50 -9.71 5.10
CA ALA A 49 9.63 -10.82 4.70
C ALA A 49 8.75 -11.28 5.88
N SER A 50 9.31 -11.37 7.07
CA SER A 50 8.59 -11.77 8.28
C SER A 50 7.48 -10.78 8.64
N ILE A 51 7.77 -9.48 8.63
CA ILE A 51 6.78 -8.43 8.89
C ILE A 51 5.70 -8.42 7.81
N GLN A 52 6.07 -8.60 6.53
CA GLN A 52 5.12 -8.68 5.43
C GLN A 52 4.15 -9.86 5.62
N GLN A 53 4.67 -11.03 5.94
CA GLN A 53 3.85 -12.23 6.16
C GLN A 53 2.87 -12.04 7.33
N VAL A 54 3.34 -11.52 8.47
CA VAL A 54 2.47 -11.20 9.62
C VAL A 54 1.39 -10.20 9.23
N THR A 55 1.75 -9.16 8.47
CA THR A 55 0.80 -8.16 8.00
C THR A 55 -0.30 -8.79 7.14
N GLU A 56 0.06 -9.66 6.21
CA GLU A 56 -0.90 -10.34 5.35
C GLU A 56 -1.82 -11.28 6.13
N GLU A 57 -1.28 -12.03 7.10
CA GLU A 57 -2.07 -12.92 7.96
C GLU A 57 -3.07 -12.16 8.83
N VAL A 58 -2.65 -11.06 9.45
CA VAL A 58 -3.54 -10.19 10.24
C VAL A 58 -4.64 -9.58 9.38
N LEU A 59 -4.28 -9.08 8.20
CA LEU A 59 -5.25 -8.53 7.24
C LEU A 59 -6.23 -9.60 6.74
N ALA A 60 -5.76 -10.80 6.43
CA ALA A 60 -6.61 -11.92 6.02
C ALA A 60 -7.68 -12.22 7.09
N GLY A 61 -7.29 -12.21 8.36
CA GLY A 61 -8.23 -12.35 9.48
C GLY A 61 -9.28 -11.24 9.53
N LEU A 62 -8.89 -9.99 9.25
CA LEU A 62 -9.80 -8.85 9.16
C LEU A 62 -10.77 -8.99 7.98
N TRP A 63 -10.28 -9.35 6.82
CA TRP A 63 -11.12 -9.51 5.63
C TRP A 63 -12.12 -10.65 5.79
N HIS A 64 -11.74 -11.75 6.43
CA HIS A 64 -12.67 -12.81 6.82
C HIS A 64 -13.73 -12.30 7.81
N LYS A 65 -13.37 -11.47 8.77
CA LYS A 65 -14.35 -10.82 9.65
C LYS A 65 -15.32 -9.93 8.85
N ALA A 66 -14.78 -9.09 7.96
CA ALA A 66 -15.58 -8.19 7.12
C ALA A 66 -16.54 -8.96 6.20
N SER A 67 -16.12 -10.09 5.64
CA SER A 67 -16.97 -10.90 4.75
C SER A 67 -18.23 -11.45 5.43
N LYS A 68 -18.20 -11.63 6.75
CA LYS A 68 -19.36 -12.11 7.53
C LYS A 68 -20.54 -11.13 7.55
N TYR A 69 -20.32 -9.87 7.18
CA TYR A 69 -21.43 -8.89 7.00
C TYR A 69 -22.25 -9.12 5.71
N GLY A 70 -21.85 -10.07 4.86
CA GLY A 70 -22.64 -10.49 3.69
C GLY A 70 -22.59 -9.53 2.50
N SER A 71 -21.82 -8.45 2.56
CA SER A 71 -21.62 -7.54 1.42
C SER A 71 -20.70 -8.17 0.38
N GLN A 72 -21.05 -7.99 -0.89
CA GLN A 72 -20.19 -8.35 -2.02
C GLN A 72 -19.15 -7.27 -2.35
N ASN A 73 -19.27 -6.09 -1.72
CA ASN A 73 -18.45 -4.94 -2.00
C ASN A 73 -17.59 -4.61 -0.76
N LEU A 74 -16.32 -4.37 -0.98
CA LEU A 74 -15.38 -3.89 0.05
C LEU A 74 -14.83 -2.52 -0.36
N VAL A 75 -14.93 -1.55 0.55
CA VAL A 75 -14.13 -0.32 0.50
C VAL A 75 -13.02 -0.48 1.51
N TYR A 76 -11.77 -0.40 1.04
CA TYR A 76 -10.59 -0.61 1.84
C TYR A 76 -9.71 0.64 1.86
N ALA A 77 -9.46 1.20 3.02
CA ALA A 77 -8.70 2.42 3.23
C ALA A 77 -7.75 2.27 4.43
N GLY A 78 -6.90 3.27 4.64
CA GLY A 78 -5.81 3.29 5.59
C GLY A 78 -4.45 3.13 4.91
N GLY A 79 -3.35 3.56 5.56
CA GLY A 79 -2.01 3.52 4.97
C GLY A 79 -1.57 2.14 4.50
N VAL A 80 -2.02 1.07 5.18
CA VAL A 80 -1.71 -0.32 4.82
C VAL A 80 -2.39 -0.75 3.52
N ALA A 81 -3.46 -0.08 3.09
CA ALA A 81 -4.09 -0.33 1.80
C ALA A 81 -3.19 0.01 0.59
N LEU A 82 -2.05 0.66 0.82
CA LEU A 82 -0.98 0.83 -0.17
C LEU A 82 -0.09 -0.41 -0.35
N ASN A 83 -0.26 -1.44 0.49
CA ASN A 83 0.51 -2.67 0.39
C ASN A 83 -0.05 -3.56 -0.74
N CYS A 84 0.53 -3.42 -1.93
CA CYS A 84 0.05 -4.13 -3.12
C CYS A 84 0.21 -5.66 -3.04
N ALA A 85 1.18 -6.17 -2.26
CA ALA A 85 1.33 -7.61 -2.03
C ALA A 85 0.14 -8.14 -1.21
N ALA A 86 -0.20 -7.47 -0.11
CA ALA A 86 -1.40 -7.80 0.68
C ALA A 86 -2.69 -7.63 -0.13
N ASN A 87 -2.80 -6.58 -0.95
CA ASN A 87 -3.97 -6.36 -1.81
C ASN A 87 -4.16 -7.49 -2.83
N ARG A 88 -3.07 -8.04 -3.37
CA ARG A 88 -3.11 -9.22 -4.23
C ARG A 88 -3.65 -10.44 -3.47
N THR A 89 -3.17 -10.66 -2.23
CA THR A 89 -3.67 -11.72 -1.35
C THR A 89 -5.17 -11.57 -1.12
N LEU A 90 -5.65 -10.36 -0.79
CA LEU A 90 -7.09 -10.06 -0.65
C LEU A 90 -7.89 -10.41 -1.92
N ALA A 91 -7.42 -10.00 -3.08
CA ALA A 91 -8.08 -10.29 -4.34
C ALA A 91 -8.18 -11.81 -4.60
N ASN A 92 -7.10 -12.54 -4.33
CA ASN A 92 -7.03 -14.00 -4.52
C ASN A 92 -7.92 -14.78 -3.54
N MET A 93 -8.24 -14.22 -2.37
CA MET A 93 -9.15 -14.87 -1.41
C MET A 93 -10.59 -14.98 -1.93
N GLY A 94 -10.98 -14.17 -2.89
CA GLY A 94 -12.32 -14.23 -3.50
C GLY A 94 -13.48 -13.92 -2.53
N LEU A 95 -13.21 -13.26 -1.41
CA LEU A 95 -14.20 -12.94 -0.37
C LEU A 95 -15.20 -11.86 -0.81
N PHE A 96 -14.79 -11.00 -1.72
CA PHE A 96 -15.58 -9.89 -2.22
C PHE A 96 -15.58 -9.90 -3.75
N LYS A 97 -16.72 -9.56 -4.32
CA LYS A 97 -16.87 -9.43 -5.78
C LYS A 97 -16.21 -8.15 -6.30
N ASN A 98 -16.37 -7.08 -5.54
CA ASN A 98 -15.80 -5.78 -5.87
C ASN A 98 -14.98 -5.26 -4.69
N ILE A 99 -13.75 -4.85 -4.98
CA ILE A 99 -12.84 -4.23 -4.00
C ILE A 99 -12.47 -2.86 -4.54
N TRP A 100 -12.67 -1.82 -3.73
CA TRP A 100 -12.31 -0.46 -4.08
C TRP A 100 -11.32 0.12 -3.07
N ILE A 101 -10.20 0.59 -3.60
CA ILE A 101 -9.13 1.26 -2.84
C ILE A 101 -8.89 2.61 -3.53
N ILE A 102 -9.04 3.70 -2.79
CA ILE A 102 -8.74 5.03 -3.32
C ILE A 102 -7.23 5.16 -3.57
N PRO A 103 -6.78 5.88 -4.62
CA PRO A 103 -5.35 6.05 -4.92
C PRO A 103 -4.50 6.62 -3.80
N ASN A 104 -5.09 7.41 -2.91
CA ASN A 104 -4.46 7.90 -1.70
C ASN A 104 -5.25 7.42 -0.46
N PRO A 105 -5.10 6.17 -0.04
CA PRO A 105 -5.93 5.58 1.01
C PRO A 105 -5.50 5.98 2.43
N GLY A 106 -4.32 6.60 2.59
CA GLY A 106 -3.79 7.07 3.88
C GLY A 106 -4.34 8.44 4.30
N ASP A 107 -3.70 9.02 5.32
CA ASP A 107 -4.15 10.26 5.97
C ASP A 107 -4.33 11.43 5.01
N ALA A 108 -3.43 11.60 4.05
CA ALA A 108 -3.53 12.68 3.06
C ALA A 108 -4.80 12.60 2.19
N GLY A 109 -5.29 11.39 1.93
CA GLY A 109 -6.53 11.19 1.18
C GLY A 109 -7.79 11.59 1.96
N SER A 110 -7.69 11.71 3.28
CA SER A 110 -8.79 12.18 4.13
C SER A 110 -9.25 13.60 3.81
N SER A 111 -8.39 14.41 3.17
CA SER A 111 -8.75 15.76 2.70
C SER A 111 -9.96 15.73 1.74
N LEU A 112 -10.00 14.79 0.82
CA LEU A 112 -11.13 14.59 -0.08
C LEU A 112 -12.38 14.10 0.68
N GLY A 113 -12.18 13.22 1.66
CA GLY A 113 -13.25 12.74 2.53
C GLY A 113 -13.87 13.86 3.35
N CYS A 114 -13.07 14.79 3.87
CA CYS A 114 -13.54 15.97 4.60
C CYS A 114 -14.46 16.84 3.71
N ILE A 115 -14.07 17.09 2.48
CA ILE A 115 -14.88 17.85 1.53
C ILE A 115 -16.22 17.16 1.29
N ALA A 116 -16.19 15.84 0.97
CA ALA A 116 -17.40 15.08 0.72
C ALA A 116 -18.35 15.07 1.94
N ALA A 117 -17.79 14.93 3.14
CA ALA A 117 -18.56 14.93 4.38
C ALA A 117 -19.16 16.30 4.70
N SER A 118 -18.39 17.39 4.51
CA SER A 118 -18.87 18.78 4.71
C SER A 118 -20.01 19.14 3.77
N GLU A 119 -19.81 18.85 2.48
CA GLU A 119 -20.79 19.15 1.43
C GLU A 119 -21.97 18.18 1.39
N LYS A 120 -21.87 17.03 2.09
CA LYS A 120 -22.83 15.91 2.05
C LYS A 120 -23.18 15.48 0.63
N LYS A 121 -22.17 15.44 -0.25
CA LYS A 121 -22.30 15.10 -1.67
C LYS A 121 -21.36 13.98 -2.06
N HIS A 122 -21.76 13.20 -3.02
CA HIS A 122 -20.86 12.27 -3.69
C HIS A 122 -19.83 13.04 -4.51
N LEU A 123 -18.56 12.66 -4.37
CA LEU A 123 -17.50 13.18 -5.23
C LEU A 123 -17.63 12.55 -6.62
N ASN A 124 -17.56 13.38 -7.65
CA ASN A 124 -17.51 12.90 -9.03
C ASN A 124 -16.10 12.47 -9.40
N TRP A 125 -15.66 11.35 -8.80
CA TRP A 125 -14.33 10.81 -9.00
C TRP A 125 -14.23 10.08 -10.33
N LYS A 126 -13.42 10.59 -11.25
CA LYS A 126 -13.21 9.99 -12.58
C LYS A 126 -11.88 9.26 -12.73
N SER A 127 -10.83 9.82 -12.15
CA SER A 127 -9.48 9.25 -12.25
C SER A 127 -8.55 9.84 -11.18
N PRO A 128 -7.41 9.21 -10.90
CA PRO A 128 -6.39 9.78 -10.01
C PRO A 128 -5.59 10.93 -10.63
N PHE A 129 -5.73 11.18 -11.93
CA PHE A 129 -4.98 12.20 -12.67
C PHE A 129 -5.66 13.56 -12.54
N LEU A 130 -5.46 14.22 -11.40
CA LEU A 130 -6.11 15.48 -11.04
C LEU A 130 -5.21 16.71 -11.20
N GLY A 131 -3.91 16.53 -11.42
CA GLY A 131 -2.94 17.60 -11.54
C GLY A 131 -2.99 18.32 -12.89
N HIS A 132 -2.05 19.24 -13.10
CA HIS A 132 -1.86 19.89 -14.39
C HIS A 132 -1.29 18.94 -15.42
N SER A 133 -1.64 19.13 -16.68
CA SER A 133 -1.00 18.43 -17.79
C SER A 133 0.42 18.92 -17.99
N ILE A 134 1.32 18.01 -18.29
CA ILE A 134 2.65 18.34 -18.79
C ILE A 134 2.49 18.69 -20.28
N GLU A 135 2.97 19.86 -20.66
CA GLU A 135 2.92 20.34 -22.04
C GLU A 135 4.20 19.98 -22.79
N GLY A 136 4.11 19.79 -24.09
CA GLY A 136 5.22 19.49 -24.98
C GLY A 136 5.12 18.12 -25.64
N GLU A 137 6.05 17.86 -26.54
CA GLU A 137 6.15 16.56 -27.20
C GLU A 137 6.78 15.53 -26.26
N TYR A 138 6.29 14.29 -26.35
CA TYR A 138 6.85 13.19 -25.57
C TYR A 138 8.28 12.88 -26.03
N PRO A 139 9.31 12.98 -25.18
CA PRO A 139 10.72 13.05 -25.60
C PRO A 139 11.31 11.67 -25.85
N VAL A 140 10.80 10.93 -26.84
CA VAL A 140 11.17 9.51 -27.11
C VAL A 140 12.69 9.34 -27.28
N ASP A 141 13.32 10.19 -28.09
CA ASP A 141 14.76 10.07 -28.39
C ASP A 141 15.62 10.31 -27.15
N ALA A 142 15.24 11.30 -26.33
CA ALA A 142 15.93 11.57 -25.08
C ALA A 142 15.79 10.41 -24.08
N ILE A 143 14.60 9.83 -23.98
CA ILE A 143 14.35 8.64 -23.15
C ILE A 143 15.20 7.47 -23.61
N ILE A 144 15.27 7.20 -24.92
CA ILE A 144 16.08 6.11 -25.47
C ILE A 144 17.56 6.32 -25.17
N LYS A 145 18.05 7.55 -25.32
CA LYS A 145 19.43 7.92 -24.99
C LYS A 145 19.73 7.64 -23.54
N GLU A 146 18.92 8.19 -22.62
CA GLU A 146 19.09 7.98 -21.17
C GLU A 146 19.05 6.50 -20.77
N LEU A 147 18.13 5.73 -21.34
CA LEU A 147 18.05 4.29 -21.05
C LEU A 147 19.31 3.53 -21.52
N LYS A 148 19.91 3.93 -22.63
CA LYS A 148 21.17 3.31 -23.12
C LYS A 148 22.36 3.67 -22.23
N GLU A 149 22.45 4.92 -21.77
CA GLU A 149 23.56 5.45 -20.97
C GLU A 149 23.42 5.06 -19.49
N ASN A 150 22.27 5.31 -18.89
CA ASN A 150 22.04 5.22 -17.46
C ASN A 150 21.20 4.01 -17.02
N LYS A 151 20.71 3.19 -17.95
CA LYS A 151 19.88 1.98 -17.69
C LYS A 151 18.51 2.28 -17.08
N MET A 152 18.24 3.49 -16.60
CA MET A 152 17.05 3.87 -15.89
C MET A 152 16.71 5.33 -16.17
N VAL A 153 15.42 5.61 -16.36
CA VAL A 153 14.89 6.95 -16.57
C VAL A 153 13.54 7.10 -15.89
N CYS A 154 13.27 8.26 -15.30
CA CYS A 154 11.96 8.62 -14.82
C CYS A 154 11.23 9.42 -15.89
N VAL A 155 9.97 9.07 -16.14
CA VAL A 155 9.13 9.74 -17.14
C VAL A 155 7.88 10.26 -16.47
N ALA A 156 7.50 11.51 -16.76
CA ALA A 156 6.22 12.07 -16.40
C ALA A 156 5.49 12.49 -17.69
N ASN A 157 4.21 12.15 -17.81
CA ASN A 157 3.41 12.38 -19.00
C ASN A 157 1.95 12.66 -18.65
N GLY A 158 1.27 13.49 -19.41
CA GLY A 158 -0.13 13.83 -19.20
C GLY A 158 -0.37 14.60 -17.90
N ARG A 159 -1.48 14.31 -17.20
CA ARG A 159 -1.85 14.97 -15.95
C ARG A 159 -1.21 14.30 -14.75
N ALA A 160 -0.71 15.10 -13.82
CA ALA A 160 -0.12 14.56 -12.59
C ALA A 160 -1.13 13.75 -11.77
N GLU A 161 -0.68 12.58 -11.32
CA GLU A 161 -1.44 11.65 -10.50
C GLU A 161 -1.43 12.08 -9.03
N ILE A 162 -2.57 11.94 -8.34
CA ILE A 162 -2.64 12.09 -6.88
C ILE A 162 -2.37 10.76 -6.19
N GLY A 163 -1.46 10.76 -5.23
CA GLY A 163 -1.20 9.59 -4.39
C GLY A 163 0.23 9.51 -3.91
N PRO A 164 0.51 8.82 -2.80
CA PRO A 164 1.86 8.66 -2.27
C PRO A 164 2.72 7.69 -3.10
N ARG A 165 2.10 7.02 -4.07
CA ARG A 165 2.74 6.11 -5.04
C ARG A 165 2.64 6.63 -6.47
N ALA A 166 2.34 7.91 -6.64
CA ALA A 166 2.36 8.58 -7.93
C ALA A 166 3.82 8.68 -8.41
N LEU A 167 4.12 8.01 -9.52
CA LEU A 167 5.47 7.91 -10.08
C LEU A 167 5.62 8.66 -11.42
N GLY A 168 4.67 9.46 -11.75
CA GLY A 168 4.54 10.13 -13.04
C GLY A 168 3.48 9.45 -13.92
N ASN A 169 3.01 10.18 -14.90
CA ASN A 169 1.98 9.69 -15.81
C ASN A 169 2.25 10.18 -17.23
#